data_7746103816337902e702801870027f27
#
_entry.id   7746103816337902e702801870027f27
#
_cell.length_a   1.000
_cell.length_b   1.000
_cell.length_c   1.000
_cell.angle_alpha   90.00
_cell.angle_beta   90.00
_cell.angle_gamma   90.00
#
_symmetry.space_group_name_H-M   'P 1'
#
loop_
_entity.id
_entity.type
_entity.pdbx_description
1 polymer ?
#
loop_
_entity_poly.entity_id
_entity_poly.type
_entity_poly.pdbx_seq_one_letter_code
_entity_poly.pdbx_strand_id
1 'polypeptide(L)'
;MLIKHVTFGKGVVTDWNGNVITVCFSAGEKKFIYPDAFSNFLILKNADAQKKVQHLLDVREEERETELKELQEQQEKKHMLENLKLLPQSQAVFHIDAEVHEAVFSSWTVSTGCYLSGYSKGEPRIPERLQPNSMCLLTERPRGCSEAERRIVGAFMVEDDFIGACCTDGTIQAHPTYRIQLPPEHQPLFWPYVAKEPEKQRWGKTAFKYMSNRTGEKILFDCKENTLTANDKSRIERFYRYYCKLNRLPSRIDLEAPLAANG
;
A
#
# COMPACT_ATOMS: atom_id res chain seq x y z
N MET A 1 47.75 -5.60 15.98
CA MET A 1 46.74 -6.15 16.95
C MET A 1 46.82 -7.67 16.91
N LEU A 2 46.86 -8.35 18.08
CA LEU A 2 46.96 -9.83 18.14
C LEU A 2 45.58 -10.48 18.01
N ILE A 3 45.52 -11.47 17.14
CA ILE A 3 44.31 -12.29 16.92
C ILE A 3 44.66 -13.78 16.94
N LYS A 4 43.62 -14.61 17.05
CA LYS A 4 43.71 -16.07 16.94
C LYS A 4 42.72 -16.53 15.89
N HIS A 5 43.17 -17.29 14.91
CA HIS A 5 42.31 -17.98 13.91
C HIS A 5 42.17 -19.45 14.31
N VAL A 6 41.00 -20.02 14.07
CA VAL A 6 40.69 -21.44 14.39
C VAL A 6 41.68 -22.42 13.75
N THR A 7 42.08 -22.18 12.51
CA THR A 7 42.96 -23.05 11.73
C THR A 7 44.41 -22.59 11.70
N PHE A 8 44.66 -21.26 11.50
CA PHE A 8 46.02 -20.70 11.29
C PHE A 8 46.71 -20.29 12.62
N GLY A 9 46.05 -20.45 13.74
CA GLY A 9 46.64 -20.14 15.07
C GLY A 9 46.75 -18.64 15.32
N LYS A 10 47.87 -18.24 16.00
CA LYS A 10 48.12 -16.85 16.37
C LYS A 10 48.58 -16.03 15.15
N GLY A 11 48.03 -14.82 15.00
CA GLY A 11 48.38 -13.89 13.94
C GLY A 11 48.38 -12.45 14.40
N VAL A 12 48.94 -11.58 13.58
CA VAL A 12 49.00 -10.12 13.80
C VAL A 12 48.32 -9.44 12.63
N VAL A 13 47.41 -8.51 12.94
CA VAL A 13 46.82 -7.65 11.91
C VAL A 13 47.88 -6.69 11.40
N THR A 14 48.19 -6.73 10.10
CA THR A 14 49.21 -5.91 9.45
C THR A 14 48.58 -4.74 8.72
N ASP A 15 47.37 -4.92 8.18
CA ASP A 15 46.67 -3.86 7.44
C ASP A 15 45.16 -3.95 7.67
N TRP A 16 44.50 -2.78 7.54
CA TRP A 16 43.05 -2.65 7.61
C TRP A 16 42.58 -1.61 6.59
N ASN A 17 41.94 -2.08 5.55
CA ASN A 17 41.41 -1.23 4.48
C ASN A 17 39.90 -1.45 4.30
N GLY A 18 39.10 -0.52 4.83
CA GLY A 18 37.64 -0.60 4.78
C GLY A 18 37.11 -1.83 5.51
N ASN A 19 36.49 -2.74 4.76
CA ASN A 19 35.91 -4.00 5.27
C ASN A 19 36.81 -5.23 5.05
N VAL A 20 38.11 -5.02 4.76
CA VAL A 20 39.09 -6.11 4.62
C VAL A 20 40.24 -5.90 5.61
N ILE A 21 40.54 -6.93 6.39
CA ILE A 21 41.71 -6.99 7.25
C ILE A 21 42.74 -7.98 6.71
N THR A 22 43.99 -7.59 6.74
CA THR A 22 45.12 -8.47 6.41
C THR A 22 45.80 -8.91 7.69
N VAL A 23 46.00 -10.21 7.81
CA VAL A 23 46.59 -10.84 8.99
C VAL A 23 47.79 -11.69 8.60
N CYS A 24 48.92 -11.46 9.25
CA CYS A 24 50.12 -12.25 9.10
C CYS A 24 50.13 -13.41 10.14
N PHE A 25 50.14 -14.62 9.65
CA PHE A 25 50.29 -15.86 10.41
C PHE A 25 51.64 -16.52 10.16
N SER A 26 52.01 -17.53 10.91
CA SER A 26 53.19 -18.37 10.61
C SER A 26 53.12 -19.03 9.22
N ALA A 27 51.93 -19.26 8.72
CA ALA A 27 51.64 -19.81 7.38
C ALA A 27 51.54 -18.76 6.25
N GLY A 28 51.91 -17.50 6.53
CA GLY A 28 51.86 -16.39 5.58
C GLY A 28 50.65 -15.44 5.81
N GLU A 29 50.53 -14.45 4.93
CA GLU A 29 49.49 -13.44 4.99
C GLU A 29 48.15 -13.97 4.44
N LYS A 30 47.04 -13.60 5.11
CA LYS A 30 45.68 -13.92 4.72
C LYS A 30 44.79 -12.69 4.88
N LYS A 31 43.85 -12.52 3.93
CA LYS A 31 42.84 -11.45 3.96
C LYS A 31 41.48 -12.00 4.40
N PHE A 32 40.79 -11.22 5.22
CA PHE A 32 39.49 -11.58 5.78
C PHE A 32 38.52 -10.42 5.68
N ILE A 33 37.25 -10.73 5.50
CA ILE A 33 36.18 -9.72 5.50
C ILE A 33 35.86 -9.34 6.95
N TYR A 34 35.93 -8.06 7.25
CA TYR A 34 35.59 -7.50 8.54
C TYR A 34 34.15 -6.98 8.54
N PRO A 35 33.35 -7.18 9.59
CA PRO A 35 33.65 -7.97 10.81
C PRO A 35 33.32 -9.45 10.68
N ASP A 36 32.79 -9.93 9.56
CA ASP A 36 32.18 -11.25 9.37
C ASP A 36 33.14 -12.41 9.73
N ALA A 37 34.43 -12.25 9.47
CA ALA A 37 35.41 -13.27 9.83
C ALA A 37 35.51 -13.54 11.35
N PHE A 38 35.02 -12.60 12.18
CA PHE A 38 34.99 -12.75 13.63
C PHE A 38 33.81 -13.54 14.16
N SER A 39 32.81 -13.82 13.31
CA SER A 39 31.70 -14.69 13.71
C SER A 39 32.18 -16.13 13.99
N ASN A 40 33.07 -16.66 13.14
CA ASN A 40 33.41 -18.08 13.18
C ASN A 40 34.92 -18.39 13.16
N PHE A 41 35.76 -17.44 12.71
CA PHE A 41 37.16 -17.77 12.38
C PHE A 41 38.19 -17.04 13.23
N LEU A 42 37.92 -15.79 13.63
CA LEU A 42 38.88 -14.91 14.28
C LEU A 42 38.40 -14.50 15.66
N ILE A 43 39.34 -14.47 16.60
CA ILE A 43 39.11 -13.99 17.96
C ILE A 43 40.21 -12.99 18.31
N LEU A 44 39.81 -11.81 18.79
CA LEU A 44 40.74 -10.80 19.30
C LEU A 44 41.18 -11.16 20.70
N LYS A 45 42.49 -10.97 20.98
CA LYS A 45 43.02 -11.14 22.33
C LYS A 45 42.61 -10.02 23.29
N ASN A 46 42.32 -8.83 22.75
CA ASN A 46 41.83 -7.70 23.53
C ASN A 46 40.32 -7.87 23.76
N ALA A 47 39.90 -8.02 25.01
CA ALA A 47 38.51 -8.25 25.35
C ALA A 47 37.58 -7.08 24.97
N ASP A 48 38.03 -5.84 25.11
CA ASP A 48 37.21 -4.66 24.75
C ASP A 48 37.04 -4.54 23.24
N ALA A 49 38.10 -4.83 22.47
CA ALA A 49 38.01 -4.86 21.00
C ALA A 49 37.11 -6.02 20.54
N GLN A 50 37.18 -7.18 21.18
CA GLN A 50 36.30 -8.33 20.90
C GLN A 50 34.82 -7.99 21.14
N LYS A 51 34.50 -7.32 22.27
CA LYS A 51 33.13 -6.86 22.56
C LYS A 51 32.61 -5.89 21.52
N LYS A 52 33.43 -4.95 21.04
CA LYS A 52 33.04 -4.01 19.99
C LYS A 52 32.74 -4.70 18.65
N VAL A 53 33.57 -5.67 18.29
CA VAL A 53 33.35 -6.46 17.07
C VAL A 53 32.09 -7.32 17.21
N GLN A 54 31.88 -7.94 18.36
CA GLN A 54 30.67 -8.72 18.62
C GLN A 54 29.42 -7.86 18.48
N HIS A 55 29.41 -6.69 19.09
CA HIS A 55 28.27 -5.76 18.95
C HIS A 55 28.00 -5.36 17.48
N LEU A 56 29.04 -5.16 16.68
CA LEU A 56 28.87 -4.88 15.24
C LEU A 56 28.29 -6.09 14.49
N LEU A 57 28.67 -7.30 14.87
CA LEU A 57 28.08 -8.52 14.29
C LEU A 57 26.64 -8.69 14.67
N ASP A 58 26.29 -8.45 15.95
CA ASP A 58 24.93 -8.54 16.46
C ASP A 58 24.00 -7.55 15.74
N VAL A 59 24.43 -6.28 15.58
CA VAL A 59 23.68 -5.26 14.82
C VAL A 59 23.46 -5.66 13.37
N ARG A 60 24.51 -6.19 12.71
CA ARG A 60 24.35 -6.66 11.31
C ARG A 60 23.42 -7.85 11.17
N GLU A 61 23.42 -8.75 12.14
CA GLU A 61 22.51 -9.89 12.13
C GLU A 61 21.06 -9.45 12.33
N GLU A 62 20.81 -8.52 13.26
CA GLU A 62 19.48 -7.91 13.46
C GLU A 62 18.99 -7.19 12.20
N GLU A 63 19.87 -6.43 11.52
CA GLU A 63 19.54 -5.78 10.24
C GLU A 63 19.17 -6.81 9.17
N ARG A 64 19.96 -7.86 9.04
CA ARG A 64 19.72 -8.95 8.06
C ARG A 64 18.43 -9.72 8.33
N GLU A 65 18.17 -10.03 9.60
CA GLU A 65 16.92 -10.68 10.01
C GLU A 65 15.70 -9.81 9.69
N THR A 66 15.81 -8.49 9.93
CA THR A 66 14.76 -7.52 9.63
C THR A 66 14.49 -7.45 8.13
N GLU A 67 15.54 -7.33 7.30
CA GLU A 67 15.42 -7.31 5.83
C GLU A 67 14.79 -8.60 5.30
N LEU A 68 15.18 -9.74 5.84
CA LEU A 68 14.64 -11.05 5.46
C LEU A 68 13.15 -11.16 5.79
N LYS A 69 12.76 -10.68 6.96
CA LYS A 69 11.37 -10.66 7.41
C LYS A 69 10.51 -9.75 6.53
N GLU A 70 10.99 -8.54 6.24
CA GLU A 70 10.30 -7.61 5.33
C GLU A 70 10.13 -8.20 3.94
N LEU A 71 11.14 -8.89 3.42
CA LEU A 71 11.07 -9.55 2.12
C LEU A 71 10.04 -10.69 2.11
N GLN A 72 10.00 -11.49 3.17
CA GLN A 72 9.00 -12.55 3.32
C GLN A 72 7.58 -11.98 3.39
N GLU A 73 7.36 -10.96 4.21
CA GLU A 73 6.06 -10.29 4.31
C GLU A 73 5.61 -9.71 2.95
N GLN A 74 6.52 -9.13 2.19
CA GLN A 74 6.23 -8.64 0.84
C GLN A 74 5.86 -9.76 -0.14
N GLN A 75 6.55 -10.90 -0.06
CA GLN A 75 6.25 -12.06 -0.90
C GLN A 75 4.89 -12.69 -0.56
N GLU A 76 4.57 -12.81 0.74
CA GLU A 76 3.28 -13.31 1.21
C GLU A 76 2.13 -12.41 0.78
N LYS A 77 2.30 -11.08 0.94
CA LYS A 77 1.34 -10.08 0.44
C LYS A 77 1.09 -10.21 -1.05
N LYS A 78 2.15 -10.30 -1.84
CA LYS A 78 2.06 -10.47 -3.28
C LYS A 78 1.30 -11.75 -3.64
N HIS A 79 1.63 -12.86 -3.01
CA HIS A 79 0.98 -14.15 -3.24
C HIS A 79 -0.52 -14.11 -2.86
N MET A 80 -0.86 -13.47 -1.74
CA MET A 80 -2.25 -13.27 -1.33
C MET A 80 -3.04 -12.47 -2.37
N LEU A 81 -2.48 -11.36 -2.88
CA LEU A 81 -3.14 -10.52 -3.89
C LEU A 81 -3.30 -11.25 -5.24
N GLU A 82 -2.32 -12.05 -5.65
CA GLU A 82 -2.39 -12.83 -6.90
C GLU A 82 -3.46 -13.92 -6.84
N ASN A 83 -3.69 -14.52 -5.67
CA ASN A 83 -4.67 -15.59 -5.45
C ASN A 83 -6.03 -15.09 -4.93
N LEU A 84 -6.22 -13.78 -4.84
CA LEU A 84 -7.46 -13.20 -4.34
C LEU A 84 -8.66 -13.61 -5.18
N LYS A 85 -9.72 -14.13 -4.53
CA LYS A 85 -11.00 -14.42 -5.17
C LYS A 85 -11.78 -13.12 -5.37
N LEU A 86 -11.83 -12.65 -6.60
CA LEU A 86 -12.50 -11.40 -6.93
C LEU A 86 -14.02 -11.52 -6.84
N LEU A 87 -14.64 -10.61 -6.11
CA LEU A 87 -16.10 -10.44 -6.08
C LEU A 87 -16.50 -9.37 -7.11
N PRO A 88 -17.55 -9.61 -7.93
CA PRO A 88 -17.95 -8.66 -8.99
C PRO A 88 -18.42 -7.30 -8.48
N GLN A 89 -18.83 -7.22 -7.22
CA GLN A 89 -19.33 -6.02 -6.54
C GLN A 89 -18.59 -5.83 -5.22
N SER A 90 -17.28 -5.69 -5.28
CA SER A 90 -16.41 -5.48 -4.12
C SER A 90 -15.95 -4.04 -3.95
N GLN A 91 -16.47 -3.11 -4.73
CA GLN A 91 -16.17 -1.68 -4.59
C GLN A 91 -17.24 -1.01 -3.72
N ALA A 92 -16.87 0.00 -2.94
CA ALA A 92 -17.80 0.77 -2.14
C ALA A 92 -17.89 2.23 -2.60
N VAL A 93 -19.07 2.80 -2.46
CA VAL A 93 -19.31 4.25 -2.62
C VAL A 93 -19.80 4.79 -1.30
N PHE A 94 -19.12 5.78 -0.79
CA PHE A 94 -19.42 6.45 0.48
C PHE A 94 -20.12 7.78 0.25
N HIS A 95 -21.09 8.09 1.10
CA HIS A 95 -21.59 9.43 1.27
C HIS A 95 -20.74 10.15 2.32
N ILE A 96 -20.23 11.32 1.94
CA ILE A 96 -19.54 12.22 2.83
C ILE A 96 -20.42 13.46 2.99
N ASP A 97 -20.69 13.86 4.23
CA ASP A 97 -21.30 15.15 4.53
C ASP A 97 -20.27 16.27 4.43
N ALA A 98 -20.69 17.44 3.97
CA ALA A 98 -19.79 18.59 3.81
C ALA A 98 -19.04 18.99 5.10
N GLU A 99 -19.63 18.70 6.26
CA GLU A 99 -19.02 18.99 7.57
C GLU A 99 -17.84 18.10 7.91
N VAL A 100 -17.79 16.88 7.36
CA VAL A 100 -16.70 15.91 7.60
C VAL A 100 -15.72 15.81 6.43
N HIS A 101 -15.94 16.56 5.35
CA HIS A 101 -15.13 16.51 4.13
C HIS A 101 -13.64 16.67 4.44
N GLU A 102 -13.25 17.75 5.09
CA GLU A 102 -11.85 18.02 5.41
C GLU A 102 -11.25 16.97 6.36
N ALA A 103 -12.02 16.48 7.32
CA ALA A 103 -11.57 15.44 8.24
C ALA A 103 -11.28 14.13 7.50
N VAL A 104 -12.13 13.74 6.54
CA VAL A 104 -11.93 12.55 5.72
C VAL A 104 -10.68 12.64 4.87
N PHE A 105 -10.43 13.77 4.20
CA PHE A 105 -9.24 13.93 3.35
C PHE A 105 -7.96 14.21 4.13
N SER A 106 -8.07 14.69 5.36
CA SER A 106 -6.94 14.85 6.29
C SER A 106 -6.48 13.50 6.84
N SER A 107 -7.41 12.70 7.36
CA SER A 107 -7.12 11.37 7.93
C SER A 107 -7.07 10.26 6.88
N TRP A 108 -7.69 10.44 5.73
CA TRP A 108 -7.93 9.42 4.72
C TRP A 108 -8.63 8.18 5.27
N THR A 109 -9.63 8.41 6.10
CA THR A 109 -10.41 7.38 6.79
C THR A 109 -11.89 7.61 6.59
N VAL A 110 -12.66 6.55 6.38
CA VAL A 110 -14.12 6.61 6.29
C VAL A 110 -14.76 5.65 7.29
N SER A 111 -15.96 6.02 7.74
CA SER A 111 -16.78 5.15 8.59
C SER A 111 -17.83 4.42 7.77
N THR A 112 -18.05 3.14 8.05
CA THR A 112 -19.12 2.34 7.46
C THR A 112 -20.49 2.70 8.00
N GLY A 113 -20.56 3.58 9.03
CA GLY A 113 -21.77 3.88 9.77
C GLY A 113 -22.26 2.69 10.61
N CYS A 114 -23.41 2.87 11.25
CA CYS A 114 -23.99 1.84 12.12
C CYS A 114 -25.26 1.23 11.52
N TYR A 115 -25.62 0.06 12.00
CA TYR A 115 -26.92 -0.55 11.72
C TYR A 115 -28.02 0.30 12.40
N LEU A 116 -29.09 0.62 11.65
CA LEU A 116 -30.15 1.48 12.12
C LEU A 116 -31.31 0.71 12.80
N SER A 117 -31.37 -0.62 12.60
CA SER A 117 -32.40 -1.49 13.10
C SER A 117 -31.93 -2.95 13.25
N GLY A 118 -32.70 -3.79 13.88
CA GLY A 118 -32.36 -5.21 14.11
C GLY A 118 -31.55 -5.42 15.39
N TYR A 119 -31.04 -6.64 15.56
CA TYR A 119 -30.26 -7.03 16.74
C TYR A 119 -28.92 -6.25 16.86
N SER A 120 -28.29 -5.93 15.74
CA SER A 120 -27.04 -5.17 15.70
C SER A 120 -27.24 -3.66 15.64
N LYS A 121 -28.40 -3.14 16.03
CA LYS A 121 -28.66 -1.69 16.05
C LYS A 121 -27.61 -0.94 16.87
N GLY A 122 -26.96 0.04 16.26
CA GLY A 122 -25.90 0.83 16.88
C GLY A 122 -24.48 0.25 16.70
N GLU A 123 -24.35 -0.99 16.29
CA GLU A 123 -23.05 -1.58 15.96
C GLU A 123 -22.55 -1.08 14.61
N PRO A 124 -21.24 -0.99 14.39
CA PRO A 124 -20.66 -0.66 13.10
C PRO A 124 -21.10 -1.65 12.01
N ARG A 125 -21.35 -1.15 10.81
CA ARG A 125 -21.70 -2.00 9.67
C ARG A 125 -20.45 -2.67 9.12
N ILE A 126 -20.48 -4.00 9.03
CA ILE A 126 -19.37 -4.77 8.48
C ILE A 126 -19.37 -4.70 6.95
N PRO A 127 -18.31 -4.21 6.30
CA PRO A 127 -18.22 -4.11 4.85
C PRO A 127 -17.73 -5.43 4.23
N GLU A 128 -18.44 -6.53 4.43
CA GLU A 128 -18.05 -7.92 4.15
C GLU A 128 -17.48 -8.16 2.75
N ARG A 129 -17.91 -7.36 1.73
CA ARG A 129 -17.47 -7.55 0.34
C ARG A 129 -16.18 -6.83 0.02
N LEU A 130 -15.70 -5.96 0.90
CA LEU A 130 -14.46 -5.24 0.66
C LEU A 130 -13.27 -6.17 0.94
N GLN A 131 -12.32 -6.12 0.01
CA GLN A 131 -11.11 -6.94 -0.03
C GLN A 131 -9.94 -6.06 -0.52
N PRO A 132 -8.71 -6.51 -0.49
CA PRO A 132 -7.55 -5.72 -0.95
C PRO A 132 -7.66 -5.09 -2.35
N ASN A 133 -8.48 -5.67 -3.23
CA ASN A 133 -8.78 -5.10 -4.55
C ASN A 133 -9.86 -4.02 -4.55
N SER A 134 -10.40 -3.65 -3.39
CA SER A 134 -11.54 -2.75 -3.27
C SER A 134 -11.13 -1.29 -3.28
N MET A 135 -11.90 -0.49 -3.99
CA MET A 135 -11.85 0.96 -3.96
C MET A 135 -13.03 1.51 -3.16
N CYS A 136 -12.77 2.51 -2.34
CA CYS A 136 -13.76 3.36 -1.70
C CYS A 136 -13.87 4.67 -2.50
N LEU A 137 -14.99 4.84 -3.20
CA LEU A 137 -15.33 6.06 -3.90
C LEU A 137 -16.01 7.02 -2.94
N LEU A 138 -15.59 8.26 -2.90
CA LEU A 138 -16.09 9.30 -2.00
C LEU A 138 -17.03 10.22 -2.77
N THR A 139 -18.26 10.35 -2.29
CA THR A 139 -19.27 11.21 -2.95
C THR A 139 -19.90 12.18 -1.97
N GLU A 140 -20.16 13.39 -2.44
CA GLU A 140 -20.81 14.46 -1.70
C GLU A 140 -21.98 15.02 -2.49
N ARG A 141 -23.05 15.40 -1.79
CA ARG A 141 -24.12 16.22 -2.36
C ARG A 141 -23.91 17.65 -1.90
N PRO A 142 -23.64 18.60 -2.81
CA PRO A 142 -23.48 20.00 -2.43
C PRO A 142 -24.70 20.53 -1.68
N ARG A 143 -24.50 21.44 -0.73
CA ARG A 143 -25.60 22.03 0.04
C ARG A 143 -26.61 22.73 -0.87
N GLY A 144 -27.88 22.50 -0.64
CA GLY A 144 -28.95 23.10 -1.42
C GLY A 144 -29.20 22.43 -2.78
N CYS A 145 -28.36 21.50 -3.21
CA CYS A 145 -28.51 20.80 -4.48
C CYS A 145 -29.39 19.56 -4.37
N SER A 146 -29.93 19.13 -5.51
CA SER A 146 -30.69 17.89 -5.63
C SER A 146 -29.78 16.67 -5.50
N GLU A 147 -30.35 15.50 -5.26
CA GLU A 147 -29.58 14.25 -5.22
C GLU A 147 -28.92 13.91 -6.58
N ALA A 148 -29.53 14.32 -7.69
CA ALA A 148 -28.98 14.14 -9.03
C ALA A 148 -27.63 14.84 -9.22
N GLU A 149 -27.37 15.90 -8.43
CA GLU A 149 -26.13 16.68 -8.48
C GLU A 149 -25.02 16.15 -7.58
N ARG A 150 -25.21 14.95 -6.98
CA ARG A 150 -24.16 14.27 -6.21
C ARG A 150 -22.90 14.11 -7.03
N ARG A 151 -21.76 14.55 -6.46
CA ARG A 151 -20.47 14.57 -7.12
C ARG A 151 -19.51 13.56 -6.51
N ILE A 152 -18.61 13.08 -7.33
CA ILE A 152 -17.47 12.29 -6.89
C ILE A 152 -16.38 13.27 -6.46
N VAL A 153 -15.99 13.24 -5.18
CA VAL A 153 -15.02 14.17 -4.59
C VAL A 153 -13.64 13.54 -4.41
N GLY A 154 -13.55 12.21 -4.50
CA GLY A 154 -12.29 11.49 -4.37
C GLY A 154 -12.48 9.98 -4.38
N ALA A 155 -11.37 9.28 -4.27
CA ALA A 155 -11.34 7.83 -4.16
C ALA A 155 -10.04 7.36 -3.51
N PHE A 156 -10.07 6.17 -2.92
CA PHE A 156 -8.87 5.48 -2.45
C PHE A 156 -9.03 3.96 -2.53
N MET A 157 -7.92 3.23 -2.68
CA MET A 157 -7.89 1.79 -2.42
C MET A 157 -7.86 1.54 -0.92
N VAL A 158 -8.46 0.46 -0.47
CA VAL A 158 -8.21 -0.04 0.89
C VAL A 158 -6.76 -0.52 1.02
N GLU A 159 -6.27 -0.72 2.23
CA GLU A 159 -4.94 -1.28 2.46
C GLU A 159 -4.82 -2.71 1.92
N ASP A 160 -3.59 -3.13 1.57
CA ASP A 160 -3.32 -4.41 0.89
C ASP A 160 -3.71 -5.66 1.69
N ASP A 161 -3.86 -5.53 2.99
CA ASP A 161 -4.26 -6.60 3.91
C ASP A 161 -5.68 -6.43 4.47
N PHE A 162 -6.42 -5.42 4.00
CA PHE A 162 -7.76 -5.14 4.48
C PHE A 162 -8.75 -6.24 4.10
N ILE A 163 -9.39 -6.83 5.08
CA ILE A 163 -10.47 -7.81 4.93
C ILE A 163 -11.75 -7.25 5.56
N GLY A 164 -12.70 -6.86 4.74
CA GLY A 164 -13.94 -6.21 5.20
C GLY A 164 -14.75 -7.02 6.20
N ALA A 165 -14.75 -8.35 6.10
CA ALA A 165 -15.41 -9.23 7.08
C ALA A 165 -14.76 -9.16 8.48
N CYS A 166 -13.52 -8.72 8.59
CA CYS A 166 -12.81 -8.55 9.86
C CYS A 166 -12.88 -7.11 10.40
N CYS A 167 -13.46 -6.17 9.66
CA CYS A 167 -13.59 -4.76 10.04
C CYS A 167 -14.74 -4.58 11.05
N THR A 168 -14.47 -4.81 12.33
CA THR A 168 -15.48 -4.76 13.40
C THR A 168 -15.68 -3.37 13.99
N ASP A 169 -14.72 -2.47 13.82
CA ASP A 169 -14.79 -1.07 14.29
C ASP A 169 -15.48 -0.14 13.29
N GLY A 170 -15.77 -0.62 12.07
CA GLY A 170 -16.41 0.13 11.01
C GLY A 170 -15.53 1.23 10.40
N THR A 171 -14.22 1.16 10.57
CA THR A 171 -13.26 2.15 10.09
C THR A 171 -12.45 1.58 8.92
N ILE A 172 -12.38 2.30 7.81
CA ILE A 172 -11.61 1.91 6.63
C ILE A 172 -10.55 2.97 6.36
N GLN A 173 -9.29 2.56 6.46
CA GLN A 173 -8.12 3.38 6.16
C GLN A 173 -7.77 3.28 4.67
N ALA A 174 -7.35 4.41 4.09
CA ALA A 174 -6.89 4.47 2.71
C ALA A 174 -5.46 3.94 2.56
N HIS A 175 -5.22 3.22 1.47
CA HIS A 175 -3.87 2.90 1.02
C HIS A 175 -3.02 4.18 0.87
N PRO A 176 -1.80 4.24 1.40
CA PRO A 176 -1.01 5.47 1.47
C PRO A 176 -0.68 6.06 0.08
N THR A 177 -0.58 5.22 -0.94
CA THR A 177 -0.19 5.62 -2.31
C THR A 177 -1.38 5.81 -3.26
N TYR A 178 -2.39 4.93 -3.18
CA TYR A 178 -3.50 4.88 -4.15
C TYR A 178 -4.74 5.57 -3.61
N ARG A 179 -4.65 6.90 -3.53
CA ARG A 179 -5.70 7.80 -3.06
C ARG A 179 -5.65 9.13 -3.81
N ILE A 180 -6.82 9.65 -4.16
CA ILE A 180 -6.98 10.92 -4.89
C ILE A 180 -8.12 11.74 -4.31
N GLN A 181 -7.90 13.04 -4.21
CA GLN A 181 -8.94 14.04 -3.99
C GLN A 181 -9.11 14.80 -5.30
N LEU A 182 -10.34 14.99 -5.73
CA LEU A 182 -10.65 15.73 -6.96
C LEU A 182 -10.94 17.19 -6.62
N PRO A 183 -10.28 18.12 -7.30
CA PRO A 183 -10.60 19.55 -7.13
C PRO A 183 -12.03 19.84 -7.60
N PRO A 184 -12.72 20.86 -7.06
CA PRO A 184 -14.14 21.11 -7.32
C PRO A 184 -14.54 21.20 -8.78
N GLU A 185 -13.66 21.74 -9.63
CA GLU A 185 -13.85 21.89 -11.08
C GLU A 185 -13.79 20.56 -11.86
N HIS A 186 -13.24 19.50 -11.26
CA HIS A 186 -13.05 18.18 -11.88
C HIS A 186 -13.87 17.07 -11.21
N GLN A 187 -14.90 17.41 -10.45
CA GLN A 187 -15.77 16.47 -9.75
C GLN A 187 -16.94 16.04 -10.64
N PRO A 188 -16.91 14.84 -11.25
CA PRO A 188 -18.00 14.37 -12.09
C PRO A 188 -19.25 14.02 -11.26
N LEU A 189 -20.42 14.05 -11.89
CA LEU A 189 -21.66 13.57 -11.30
C LEU A 189 -21.60 12.05 -11.09
N PHE A 190 -22.07 11.59 -9.96
CA PHE A 190 -22.01 10.17 -9.60
C PHE A 190 -23.11 9.33 -10.27
N TRP A 191 -24.36 9.79 -10.24
CA TRP A 191 -25.49 8.95 -10.65
C TRP A 191 -25.46 8.48 -12.09
N PRO A 192 -24.94 9.24 -13.08
CA PRO A 192 -24.84 8.77 -14.47
C PRO A 192 -24.02 7.48 -14.65
N TYR A 193 -23.17 7.12 -13.71
CA TYR A 193 -22.39 5.88 -13.75
C TYR A 193 -23.17 4.66 -13.30
N VAL A 194 -24.22 4.83 -12.48
CA VAL A 194 -24.91 3.72 -11.81
C VAL A 194 -26.40 3.67 -12.06
N ALA A 195 -26.99 4.69 -12.66
CA ALA A 195 -28.43 4.80 -12.88
C ALA A 195 -28.78 5.35 -14.27
N LYS A 196 -29.85 4.83 -14.87
CA LYS A 196 -30.39 5.36 -16.13
C LYS A 196 -31.16 6.67 -15.97
N GLU A 197 -31.78 6.85 -14.80
CA GLU A 197 -32.58 8.03 -14.44
C GLU A 197 -32.01 8.65 -13.15
N PRO A 198 -30.96 9.47 -13.24
CA PRO A 198 -30.27 10.07 -12.10
C PRO A 198 -31.18 10.89 -11.20
N GLU A 199 -32.14 11.61 -11.75
CA GLU A 199 -33.08 12.49 -11.05
C GLU A 199 -34.07 11.75 -10.14
N LYS A 200 -34.30 10.47 -10.40
CA LYS A 200 -35.15 9.60 -9.59
C LYS A 200 -34.40 8.93 -8.43
N GLN A 201 -33.10 9.05 -8.41
CA GLN A 201 -32.27 8.37 -7.43
C GLN A 201 -32.31 9.05 -6.06
N ARG A 202 -32.11 8.25 -5.02
CA ARG A 202 -31.98 8.70 -3.63
C ARG A 202 -30.87 7.92 -2.95
N TRP A 203 -30.05 8.61 -2.15
CA TRP A 203 -28.99 7.92 -1.43
C TRP A 203 -29.54 7.00 -0.34
N GLY A 204 -30.54 7.46 0.39
CA GLY A 204 -31.09 6.77 1.56
C GLY A 204 -30.30 7.08 2.84
N LYS A 205 -30.42 6.20 3.84
CA LYS A 205 -29.82 6.39 5.18
C LYS A 205 -28.55 5.57 5.42
N THR A 206 -27.94 5.04 4.37
CA THR A 206 -26.73 4.19 4.52
C THR A 206 -25.47 5.04 4.33
N ALA A 207 -24.42 4.76 5.11
CA ALA A 207 -23.13 5.43 4.92
C ALA A 207 -22.48 5.06 3.58
N PHE A 208 -22.65 3.81 3.14
CA PHE A 208 -22.09 3.33 1.88
C PHE A 208 -23.01 2.38 1.13
N LYS A 209 -22.71 2.21 -0.18
CA LYS A 209 -23.32 1.24 -1.09
C LYS A 209 -22.24 0.49 -1.84
N TYR A 210 -22.52 -0.74 -2.28
CA TYR A 210 -21.60 -1.46 -3.16
C TYR A 210 -21.82 -1.11 -4.63
N MET A 211 -20.75 -1.14 -5.41
CA MET A 211 -20.80 -1.01 -6.86
C MET A 211 -19.92 -2.07 -7.54
N SER A 212 -20.10 -2.22 -8.86
CA SER A 212 -19.34 -3.18 -9.64
C SER A 212 -17.90 -2.72 -9.88
N ASN A 213 -16.98 -3.69 -10.05
CA ASN A 213 -15.59 -3.43 -10.38
C ASN A 213 -15.46 -2.69 -11.71
N ARG A 214 -16.31 -2.98 -12.69
CA ARG A 214 -16.34 -2.28 -13.99
C ARG A 214 -16.79 -0.82 -13.88
N THR A 215 -17.75 -0.54 -12.99
CA THR A 215 -18.17 0.84 -12.72
C THR A 215 -17.02 1.65 -12.12
N GLY A 216 -16.29 1.07 -11.18
CA GLY A 216 -15.11 1.70 -10.59
C GLY A 216 -14.02 2.00 -11.62
N GLU A 217 -13.76 1.05 -12.51
CA GLU A 217 -12.81 1.24 -13.62
C GLU A 217 -13.20 2.43 -14.51
N LYS A 218 -14.47 2.47 -14.94
CA LYS A 218 -14.98 3.56 -15.78
C LYS A 218 -14.85 4.92 -15.10
N ILE A 219 -15.21 5.02 -13.83
CA ILE A 219 -15.10 6.28 -13.06
C ILE A 219 -13.64 6.75 -12.99
N LEU A 220 -12.70 5.88 -12.64
CA LEU A 220 -11.29 6.26 -12.56
C LEU A 220 -10.71 6.68 -13.91
N PHE A 221 -11.11 6.01 -14.99
CA PHE A 221 -10.71 6.39 -16.35
C PHE A 221 -11.24 7.79 -16.71
N ASP A 222 -12.52 8.05 -16.49
CA ASP A 222 -13.13 9.35 -16.78
C ASP A 222 -12.54 10.47 -15.91
N CYS A 223 -12.22 10.20 -14.65
CA CYS A 223 -11.51 11.15 -13.78
C CYS A 223 -10.13 11.52 -14.32
N LYS A 224 -9.38 10.55 -14.86
CA LYS A 224 -8.07 10.79 -15.50
C LYS A 224 -8.21 11.68 -16.73
N GLU A 225 -9.20 11.40 -17.62
CA GLU A 225 -9.40 12.16 -18.84
C GLU A 225 -9.81 13.62 -18.57
N ASN A 226 -10.61 13.84 -17.54
CA ASN A 226 -11.12 15.16 -17.17
C ASN A 226 -10.17 16.00 -16.29
N THR A 227 -9.01 15.48 -15.92
CA THR A 227 -8.04 16.18 -15.08
C THR A 227 -7.08 17.02 -15.92
N LEU A 228 -6.90 18.30 -15.57
CA LEU A 228 -6.10 19.25 -16.36
C LEU A 228 -4.62 19.26 -15.98
N THR A 229 -4.28 19.03 -14.70
CA THR A 229 -2.87 19.11 -14.27
C THR A 229 -2.12 17.82 -14.58
N ALA A 230 -0.89 17.94 -15.11
CA ALA A 230 -0.05 16.80 -15.44
C ALA A 230 0.27 15.92 -14.22
N ASN A 231 0.44 16.54 -13.05
CA ASN A 231 0.77 15.82 -11.81
C ASN A 231 -0.43 14.97 -11.33
N ASP A 232 -1.63 15.55 -11.30
CA ASP A 232 -2.83 14.82 -10.89
C ASP A 232 -3.18 13.72 -11.89
N LYS A 233 -3.03 14.00 -13.19
CA LYS A 233 -3.20 12.99 -14.24
C LYS A 233 -2.29 11.79 -14.02
N SER A 234 -1.01 12.00 -13.73
CA SER A 234 -0.05 10.93 -13.44
C SER A 234 -0.42 10.13 -12.18
N ARG A 235 -0.92 10.81 -11.12
CA ARG A 235 -1.38 10.14 -9.89
C ARG A 235 -2.62 9.28 -10.15
N ILE A 236 -3.60 9.81 -10.86
CA ILE A 236 -4.83 9.09 -11.22
C ILE A 236 -4.51 7.92 -12.13
N GLU A 237 -3.62 8.09 -13.11
CA GLU A 237 -3.19 7.03 -14.01
C GLU A 237 -2.52 5.87 -13.25
N ARG A 238 -1.61 6.17 -12.31
CA ARG A 238 -0.99 5.14 -11.47
C ARG A 238 -2.03 4.41 -10.63
N PHE A 239 -3.00 5.12 -10.05
CA PHE A 239 -4.11 4.52 -9.32
C PHE A 239 -4.96 3.64 -10.24
N TYR A 240 -5.35 4.11 -11.42
CA TYR A 240 -6.13 3.38 -12.40
C TYR A 240 -5.46 2.06 -12.81
N ARG A 241 -4.15 2.10 -13.15
CA ARG A 241 -3.39 0.90 -13.52
C ARG A 241 -3.35 -0.12 -12.37
N TYR A 242 -3.12 0.35 -11.14
CA TYR A 242 -3.13 -0.51 -9.96
C TYR A 242 -4.50 -1.14 -9.73
N TYR A 243 -5.57 -0.34 -9.81
CA TYR A 243 -6.95 -0.81 -9.71
C TYR A 243 -7.27 -1.89 -10.76
N CYS A 244 -6.97 -1.63 -12.03
CA CYS A 244 -7.20 -2.58 -13.12
C CYS A 244 -6.43 -3.89 -12.88
N LYS A 245 -5.16 -3.81 -12.47
CA LYS A 245 -4.33 -4.98 -12.17
C LYS A 245 -4.96 -5.85 -11.08
N LEU A 246 -5.34 -5.28 -9.93
CA LEU A 246 -5.92 -6.04 -8.82
C LEU A 246 -7.30 -6.61 -9.15
N ASN A 247 -8.08 -5.91 -9.95
CA ASN A 247 -9.42 -6.36 -10.36
C ASN A 247 -9.40 -7.22 -11.64
N ARG A 248 -8.22 -7.52 -12.21
CA ARG A 248 -8.03 -8.28 -13.46
C ARG A 248 -8.88 -7.72 -14.62
N LEU A 249 -8.93 -6.40 -14.71
CA LEU A 249 -9.63 -5.67 -15.75
C LEU A 249 -8.63 -5.21 -16.83
N PRO A 250 -9.05 -5.20 -18.13
CA PRO A 250 -8.22 -4.62 -19.16
C PRO A 250 -8.04 -3.12 -18.91
N SER A 251 -6.82 -2.63 -19.01
CA SER A 251 -6.52 -1.20 -18.91
C SER A 251 -6.74 -0.54 -20.26
N ARG A 252 -7.67 0.42 -20.33
CA ARG A 252 -7.91 1.20 -21.58
C ARG A 252 -6.69 2.03 -21.96
N ILE A 253 -5.93 2.50 -20.98
CA ILE A 253 -4.69 3.27 -21.22
C ILE A 253 -3.66 2.42 -21.97
N ASP A 254 -3.56 1.13 -21.65
CA ASP A 254 -2.61 0.23 -22.30
C ASP A 254 -3.09 -0.20 -23.70
N LEU A 255 -4.40 -0.16 -23.95
CA LEU A 255 -4.98 -0.42 -25.25
C LEU A 255 -4.89 0.78 -26.22
N GLU A 256 -4.84 2.00 -25.69
CA GLU A 256 -4.72 3.25 -26.45
C GLU A 256 -3.27 3.64 -26.71
N ALA A 257 -2.30 3.03 -26.02
CA ALA A 257 -0.88 3.24 -26.30
C ALA A 257 -0.58 2.76 -27.74
N PRO A 258 -0.07 3.61 -28.66
CA PRO A 258 0.30 3.15 -29.98
C PRO A 258 1.32 2.02 -29.83
N LEU A 259 1.10 0.92 -30.56
CA LEU A 259 2.12 -0.13 -30.73
C LEU A 259 3.40 0.57 -31.18
N ALA A 260 4.34 0.75 -30.27
CA ALA A 260 5.65 1.26 -30.59
C ALA A 260 6.20 0.34 -31.68
N ALA A 261 6.32 0.88 -32.89
CA ALA A 261 6.83 0.18 -34.03
C ALA A 261 8.18 -0.42 -33.68
N ASN A 262 8.21 -1.74 -33.54
CA ASN A 262 9.43 -2.49 -33.61
C ASN A 262 9.93 -2.35 -35.05
N GLY A 263 10.81 -1.38 -35.28
CA GLY A 263 11.63 -1.23 -36.44
C GLY A 263 13.06 -1.60 -36.11
#